data_ea8590680882c41d4364a141f52c8e90
#
_entry.id   ea8590680882c41d4364a141f52c8e90
#
_cell.length_a   1.000
_cell.length_b   1.000
_cell.length_c   1.000
_cell.angle_alpha   90.00
_cell.angle_beta   90.00
_cell.angle_gamma   90.00
#
_symmetry.space_group_name_H-M   'P 1'
#
loop_
_entity.id
_entity.type
_entity.pdbx_description
1 polymer ?
#
loop_
_entity_poly.entity_id
_entity_poly.type
_entity_poly.pdbx_seq_one_letter_code
_entity_poly.pdbx_strand_id
1 'polypeptide(L)'
;MAKQEEDIIQYLVQRKWAEDHKLSRRRYLVRLARESRNDPDIASKIGGMLIWNQVIEQMLKDIVDTSLYFIKARIWPVSVSLQLDLDGATFGKVIDYFKQHATVQEDREEILTRLKKFNTKRNQVVHDLFDIGDLKRLGVELDEYAALAEETMVLLEKYDERVCDDFRELERRIGLEKFQ
;
A
#
# COMPACT_ATOMS: atom_id res chain seq x y z
N MET A 1 30.11 -11.53 8.48
CA MET A 1 29.93 -10.79 7.21
C MET A 1 29.23 -11.66 6.16
N ALA A 2 29.77 -12.81 5.73
CA ALA A 2 29.17 -13.67 4.69
C ALA A 2 27.70 -14.09 4.94
N LYS A 3 27.34 -14.45 6.16
CA LYS A 3 25.96 -14.88 6.49
C LYS A 3 24.92 -13.74 6.40
N GLN A 4 25.31 -12.52 6.72
CA GLN A 4 24.42 -11.36 6.59
C GLN A 4 24.26 -10.91 5.13
N GLU A 5 25.29 -11.08 4.31
CA GLU A 5 25.22 -10.87 2.85
C GLU A 5 24.30 -11.91 2.20
N GLU A 6 24.40 -13.19 2.60
CA GLU A 6 23.48 -14.25 2.16
C GLU A 6 22.03 -13.95 2.53
N ASP A 7 21.77 -13.49 3.76
CA ASP A 7 20.42 -13.16 4.24
C ASP A 7 19.81 -12.00 3.43
N ILE A 8 20.62 -10.99 3.08
CA ILE A 8 20.19 -9.86 2.24
C ILE A 8 19.88 -10.33 0.81
N ILE A 9 20.77 -11.12 0.21
CA ILE A 9 20.61 -11.65 -1.14
C ILE A 9 19.36 -12.55 -1.22
N GLN A 10 19.19 -13.43 -0.26
CA GLN A 10 18.02 -14.32 -0.20
C GLN A 10 16.71 -13.54 -0.06
N TYR A 11 16.70 -12.47 0.73
CA TYR A 11 15.57 -11.57 0.85
C TYR A 11 15.25 -10.87 -0.48
N LEU A 12 16.25 -10.34 -1.18
CA LEU A 12 16.09 -9.65 -2.46
C LEU A 12 15.52 -10.57 -3.55
N VAL A 13 16.04 -11.80 -3.62
CA VAL A 13 15.55 -12.81 -4.58
C VAL A 13 14.11 -13.23 -4.28
N GLN A 14 13.80 -13.49 -3.00
CA GLN A 14 12.42 -13.82 -2.58
C GLN A 14 11.47 -12.67 -2.82
N ARG A 15 11.91 -11.42 -2.61
CA ARG A 15 11.14 -10.23 -2.86
C ARG A 15 10.80 -10.05 -4.34
N LYS A 16 11.76 -10.20 -5.25
CA LYS A 16 11.53 -10.05 -6.69
C LYS A 16 10.47 -11.05 -7.20
N TRP A 17 10.56 -12.29 -6.75
CA TRP A 17 9.58 -13.32 -7.12
C TRP A 17 8.19 -13.03 -6.54
N ALA A 18 8.11 -12.55 -5.32
CA ALA A 18 6.85 -12.16 -4.67
C ALA A 18 6.23 -10.91 -5.29
N GLU A 19 7.04 -9.94 -5.75
CA GLU A 19 6.57 -8.71 -6.40
C GLU A 19 5.81 -8.97 -7.70
N ASP A 20 6.29 -9.86 -8.55
CA ASP A 20 5.61 -10.18 -9.82
C ASP A 20 4.22 -10.80 -9.60
N HIS A 21 4.10 -11.69 -8.61
CA HIS A 21 2.82 -12.31 -8.25
C HIS A 21 1.88 -11.32 -7.54
N LYS A 22 2.39 -10.48 -6.64
CA LYS A 22 1.62 -9.42 -5.97
C LYS A 22 1.10 -8.40 -6.96
N LEU A 23 1.93 -7.95 -7.92
CA LEU A 23 1.55 -7.00 -8.97
C LEU A 23 0.43 -7.55 -9.85
N SER A 24 0.51 -8.80 -10.30
CA SER A 24 -0.51 -9.44 -11.12
C SER A 24 -1.85 -9.53 -10.38
N ARG A 25 -1.81 -9.96 -9.11
CA ARG A 25 -3.00 -10.04 -8.26
C ARG A 25 -3.58 -8.64 -7.98
N ARG A 26 -2.75 -7.66 -7.67
CA ARG A 26 -3.17 -6.27 -7.44
C ARG A 26 -3.87 -5.70 -8.67
N ARG A 27 -3.29 -5.82 -9.86
CA ARG A 27 -3.90 -5.36 -11.13
C ARG A 27 -5.26 -6.01 -11.38
N TYR A 28 -5.38 -7.30 -11.11
CA TYR A 28 -6.66 -8.01 -11.24
C TYR A 28 -7.71 -7.45 -10.27
N LEU A 29 -7.37 -7.26 -8.99
CA LEU A 29 -8.28 -6.73 -7.98
C LEU A 29 -8.69 -5.28 -8.27
N VAL A 30 -7.75 -4.42 -8.70
CA VAL A 30 -8.05 -3.04 -9.12
C VAL A 30 -9.03 -3.03 -10.29
N ARG A 31 -8.86 -3.92 -11.27
CA ARG A 31 -9.79 -4.05 -12.38
C ARG A 31 -11.19 -4.44 -11.91
N LEU A 32 -11.31 -5.45 -11.06
CA LEU A 32 -12.61 -5.86 -10.49
C LEU A 32 -13.28 -4.72 -9.72
N ALA A 33 -12.53 -3.98 -8.93
CA ALA A 33 -13.06 -2.84 -8.18
C ALA A 33 -13.54 -1.70 -9.09
N ARG A 34 -12.87 -1.48 -10.23
CA ARG A 34 -13.30 -0.51 -11.25
C ARG A 34 -14.56 -0.97 -11.98
N GLU A 35 -14.64 -2.24 -12.33
CA GLU A 35 -15.81 -2.83 -12.98
C GLU A 35 -17.06 -2.72 -12.09
N SER A 36 -16.91 -3.01 -10.79
CA SER A 36 -18.01 -2.93 -9.81
C SER A 36 -18.58 -1.53 -9.63
N ARG A 37 -17.79 -0.47 -9.87
CA ARG A 37 -18.26 0.93 -9.80
C ARG A 37 -19.37 1.21 -10.83
N ASN A 38 -19.27 0.64 -12.01
CA ASN A 38 -20.20 0.84 -13.11
C ASN A 38 -21.41 -0.10 -13.03
N ASP A 39 -21.43 -1.03 -12.10
CA ASP A 39 -22.52 -1.95 -11.88
C ASP A 39 -23.68 -1.21 -11.18
N PRO A 40 -24.92 -1.31 -11.66
CA PRO A 40 -26.08 -0.74 -10.97
C PRO A 40 -26.42 -1.45 -9.66
N ASP A 41 -25.93 -2.68 -9.45
CA ASP A 41 -26.17 -3.46 -8.25
C ASP A 41 -25.37 -2.95 -7.05
N ILE A 42 -26.07 -2.61 -5.98
CA ILE A 42 -25.47 -2.13 -4.74
C ILE A 42 -24.55 -3.18 -4.09
N ALA A 43 -24.90 -4.46 -4.16
CA ALA A 43 -24.06 -5.52 -3.61
C ALA A 43 -22.71 -5.61 -4.34
N SER A 44 -22.72 -5.44 -5.66
CA SER A 44 -21.52 -5.35 -6.48
C SER A 44 -20.63 -4.15 -6.07
N LYS A 45 -21.23 -2.96 -5.86
CA LYS A 45 -20.50 -1.77 -5.40
C LYS A 45 -19.90 -1.95 -4.00
N ILE A 46 -20.63 -2.60 -3.08
CA ILE A 46 -20.10 -2.95 -1.75
C ILE A 46 -18.91 -3.91 -1.89
N GLY A 47 -19.01 -4.90 -2.77
CA GLY A 47 -17.88 -5.80 -3.10
C GLY A 47 -16.66 -5.01 -3.59
N GLY A 48 -16.86 -4.07 -4.49
CA GLY A 48 -15.82 -3.17 -4.97
C GLY A 48 -15.17 -2.32 -3.87
N MET A 49 -15.97 -1.80 -2.95
CA MET A 49 -15.48 -1.08 -1.77
C MET A 49 -14.55 -1.94 -0.91
N LEU A 50 -14.94 -3.21 -0.66
CA LEU A 50 -14.11 -4.13 0.12
C LEU A 50 -12.79 -4.44 -0.58
N ILE A 51 -12.82 -4.61 -1.91
CA ILE A 51 -11.61 -4.82 -2.72
C ILE A 51 -10.70 -3.61 -2.63
N TRP A 52 -11.21 -2.39 -2.81
CA TRP A 52 -10.43 -1.16 -2.68
C TRP A 52 -9.75 -1.04 -1.31
N ASN A 53 -10.47 -1.35 -0.23
CA ASN A 53 -9.89 -1.36 1.12
C ASN A 53 -8.69 -2.28 1.22
N GLN A 54 -8.82 -3.52 0.74
CA GLN A 54 -7.75 -4.51 0.80
C GLN A 54 -6.54 -4.10 -0.04
N VAL A 55 -6.78 -3.61 -1.26
CA VAL A 55 -5.69 -3.25 -2.18
C VAL A 55 -4.89 -2.05 -1.65
N ILE A 56 -5.57 -0.99 -1.19
CA ILE A 56 -4.92 0.21 -0.65
C ILE A 56 -4.17 -0.11 0.65
N GLU A 57 -4.78 -0.90 1.54
CA GLU A 57 -4.13 -1.31 2.78
C GLU A 57 -2.88 -2.14 2.52
N GLN A 58 -2.96 -3.12 1.61
CA GLN A 58 -1.82 -3.96 1.27
C GLN A 58 -0.72 -3.14 0.61
N MET A 59 -1.06 -2.24 -0.30
CA MET A 59 -0.06 -1.38 -0.94
C MET A 59 0.66 -0.49 0.06
N LEU A 60 -0.07 0.08 1.01
CA LEU A 60 0.53 0.90 2.06
C LEU A 60 1.47 0.07 2.96
N LYS A 61 1.10 -1.16 3.30
CA LYS A 61 1.94 -2.12 4.03
C LYS A 61 3.23 -2.44 3.26
N ASP A 62 3.11 -2.70 1.97
CA ASP A 62 4.26 -3.00 1.11
C ASP A 62 5.23 -1.80 1.03
N ILE A 63 4.72 -0.56 0.93
CA ILE A 63 5.53 0.66 0.95
C ILE A 63 6.26 0.84 2.28
N VAL A 64 5.56 0.63 3.41
CA VAL A 64 6.16 0.73 4.75
C VAL A 64 7.26 -0.31 4.93
N ASP A 65 7.02 -1.55 4.54
CA ASP A 65 8.01 -2.64 4.63
C ASP A 65 9.25 -2.33 3.78
N THR A 66 9.04 -1.85 2.53
CA THR A 66 10.14 -1.41 1.65
C THR A 66 10.94 -0.28 2.27
N SER A 67 10.27 0.71 2.85
CA SER A 67 10.91 1.85 3.50
C SER A 67 11.75 1.42 4.72
N LEU A 68 11.25 0.50 5.53
CA LEU A 68 12.01 -0.06 6.65
C LEU A 68 13.24 -0.82 6.18
N TYR A 69 13.11 -1.58 5.11
CA TYR A 69 14.24 -2.29 4.54
C TYR A 69 15.30 -1.33 3.99
N PHE A 70 14.87 -0.26 3.30
CA PHE A 70 15.74 0.80 2.83
C PHE A 70 16.51 1.47 3.98
N ILE A 71 15.85 1.76 5.12
CA ILE A 71 16.49 2.30 6.31
C ILE A 71 17.56 1.33 6.82
N LYS A 72 17.23 0.04 6.98
CA LYS A 72 18.18 -0.99 7.41
C LYS A 72 19.40 -1.08 6.50
N ALA A 73 19.19 -1.06 5.18
CA ALA A 73 20.27 -1.12 4.20
C ALA A 73 21.20 0.11 4.27
N ARG A 74 20.66 1.31 4.53
CA ARG A 74 21.45 2.55 4.62
C ARG A 74 22.35 2.62 5.87
N ILE A 75 21.95 1.98 6.94
CA ILE A 75 22.73 2.00 8.22
C ILE A 75 23.62 0.78 8.38
N TRP A 76 23.61 -0.15 7.39
CA TRP A 76 24.52 -1.29 7.40
C TRP A 76 25.99 -0.82 7.48
N PRO A 77 26.88 -1.45 8.30
CA PRO A 77 26.75 -2.75 8.98
C PRO A 77 26.11 -2.71 10.39
N VAL A 78 25.48 -1.62 10.78
CA VAL A 78 24.83 -1.53 12.09
C VAL A 78 23.57 -2.38 12.10
N SER A 79 23.51 -3.39 12.96
CA SER A 79 22.34 -4.24 13.11
C SER A 79 21.29 -3.51 13.95
N VAL A 80 20.16 -3.16 13.36
CA VAL A 80 19.01 -2.57 14.04
C VAL A 80 17.80 -3.47 13.85
N SER A 81 17.18 -3.86 14.95
CA SER A 81 15.91 -4.58 14.93
C SER A 81 14.77 -3.59 14.73
N LEU A 82 14.40 -3.36 13.49
CA LEU A 82 13.17 -2.64 13.13
C LEU A 82 12.14 -3.68 12.67
N GLN A 83 11.27 -4.09 13.59
CA GLN A 83 10.15 -4.98 13.26
C GLN A 83 8.84 -4.27 13.58
N LEU A 84 7.94 -4.24 12.60
CA LEU A 84 6.57 -3.77 12.76
C LEU A 84 5.63 -4.96 12.55
N ASP A 85 4.63 -5.08 13.39
CA ASP A 85 3.51 -6.00 13.14
C ASP A 85 2.56 -5.34 12.13
N LEU A 86 2.85 -5.55 10.85
CA LEU A 86 2.02 -5.02 9.76
C LEU A 86 0.78 -5.89 9.52
N ASP A 87 0.85 -7.18 9.76
CA ASP A 87 -0.24 -8.11 9.50
C ASP A 87 -1.41 -7.92 10.47
N GLY A 88 -1.09 -7.74 11.77
CA GLY A 88 -2.08 -7.45 12.81
C GLY A 88 -2.49 -5.98 12.93
N ALA A 89 -1.87 -5.08 12.14
CA ALA A 89 -2.13 -3.65 12.26
C ALA A 89 -3.46 -3.24 11.61
N THR A 90 -4.23 -2.38 12.28
CA THR A 90 -5.37 -1.70 11.67
C THR A 90 -4.91 -0.72 10.61
N PHE A 91 -5.77 -0.37 9.63
CA PHE A 91 -5.43 0.58 8.57
C PHE A 91 -4.93 1.94 9.12
N GLY A 92 -5.56 2.47 10.17
CA GLY A 92 -5.10 3.70 10.83
C GLY A 92 -3.69 3.57 11.38
N LYS A 93 -3.35 2.41 11.97
CA LYS A 93 -2.00 2.13 12.48
C LYS A 93 -0.98 2.03 11.34
N VAL A 94 -1.35 1.48 10.20
CA VAL A 94 -0.47 1.43 9.02
C VAL A 94 -0.20 2.85 8.47
N ILE A 95 -1.20 3.75 8.49
CA ILE A 95 -1.00 5.18 8.17
C ILE A 95 0.00 5.83 9.13
N ASP A 96 -0.07 5.53 10.44
CA ASP A 96 0.89 6.04 11.41
C ASP A 96 2.31 5.52 11.15
N TYR A 97 2.44 4.25 10.78
CA TYR A 97 3.72 3.66 10.39
C TYR A 97 4.28 4.32 9.13
N PHE A 98 3.45 4.54 8.10
CA PHE A 98 3.85 5.30 6.91
C PHE A 98 4.35 6.70 7.28
N LYS A 99 3.61 7.41 8.14
CA LYS A 99 4.02 8.74 8.63
C LYS A 99 5.39 8.72 9.30
N GLN A 100 5.73 7.68 10.04
CA GLN A 100 6.98 7.57 10.80
C GLN A 100 8.16 7.09 9.95
N HIS A 101 7.92 6.23 8.97
CA HIS A 101 8.97 5.47 8.27
C HIS A 101 9.06 5.77 6.76
N ALA A 102 8.21 6.64 6.22
CA ALA A 102 8.29 7.03 4.82
C ALA A 102 9.66 7.67 4.50
N THR A 103 10.38 7.09 3.55
CA THR A 103 11.75 7.51 3.19
C THR A 103 11.80 8.60 2.15
N VAL A 104 10.83 8.63 1.23
CA VAL A 104 10.66 9.69 0.23
C VAL A 104 9.85 10.83 0.86
N GLN A 105 10.40 12.04 0.84
CA GLN A 105 9.72 13.21 1.44
C GLN A 105 8.74 13.88 0.46
N GLU A 106 9.01 13.75 -0.83
CA GLU A 106 8.14 14.28 -1.88
C GLU A 106 6.77 13.59 -1.84
N ASP A 107 5.71 14.36 -2.04
CA ASP A 107 4.32 13.91 -2.03
C ASP A 107 3.83 13.27 -0.71
N ARG A 108 4.68 13.13 0.31
CA ARG A 108 4.35 12.47 1.59
C ARG A 108 3.16 13.10 2.30
N GLU A 109 3.15 14.41 2.42
CA GLU A 109 2.06 15.14 3.10
C GLU A 109 0.75 15.09 2.31
N GLU A 110 0.83 15.12 0.98
CA GLU A 110 -0.33 14.92 0.11
C GLU A 110 -0.93 13.52 0.31
N ILE A 111 -0.08 12.49 0.29
CA ILE A 111 -0.50 11.11 0.53
C ILE A 111 -1.12 10.93 1.91
N LEU A 112 -0.50 11.47 2.96
CA LEU A 112 -1.05 11.41 4.32
C LEU A 112 -2.42 12.08 4.41
N THR A 113 -2.60 13.22 3.77
CA THR A 113 -3.88 13.92 3.71
C THR A 113 -4.93 13.08 2.98
N ARG A 114 -4.55 12.46 1.86
CA ARG A 114 -5.42 11.60 1.07
C ARG A 114 -5.82 10.33 1.82
N LEU A 115 -4.86 9.67 2.46
CA LEU A 115 -5.09 8.47 3.27
C LEU A 115 -6.02 8.73 4.46
N LYS A 116 -5.87 9.87 5.13
CA LYS A 116 -6.79 10.28 6.22
C LYS A 116 -8.20 10.50 5.70
N LYS A 117 -8.35 11.20 4.56
CA LYS A 117 -9.65 11.42 3.91
C LYS A 117 -10.28 10.09 3.51
N PHE A 118 -9.50 9.18 2.91
CA PHE A 118 -9.94 7.84 2.54
C PHE A 118 -10.42 7.04 3.75
N ASN A 119 -9.64 7.00 4.84
CA ASN A 119 -10.00 6.29 6.06
C ASN A 119 -11.28 6.86 6.71
N THR A 120 -11.45 8.18 6.70
CA THR A 120 -12.67 8.84 7.20
C THR A 120 -13.89 8.43 6.37
N LYS A 121 -13.79 8.51 5.03
CA LYS A 121 -14.90 8.12 4.13
C LYS A 121 -15.22 6.63 4.26
N ARG A 122 -14.20 5.75 4.39
CA ARG A 122 -14.36 4.32 4.65
C ARG A 122 -15.21 4.08 5.89
N ASN A 123 -14.85 4.70 7.00
CA ASN A 123 -15.56 4.52 8.26
C ASN A 123 -17.00 5.05 8.15
N GLN A 124 -17.20 6.20 7.51
CA GLN A 124 -18.54 6.77 7.27
C GLN A 124 -19.42 5.79 6.48
N VAL A 125 -18.95 5.32 5.31
CA VAL A 125 -19.71 4.39 4.45
C VAL A 125 -20.03 3.09 5.19
N VAL A 126 -19.06 2.55 5.98
CA VAL A 126 -19.32 1.34 6.79
C VAL A 126 -20.39 1.58 7.84
N HIS A 127 -20.40 2.71 8.53
CA HIS A 127 -21.46 3.05 9.48
C HIS A 127 -22.81 3.23 8.78
N ASP A 128 -22.81 3.96 7.68
CA ASP A 128 -24.03 4.24 6.91
C ASP A 128 -24.64 2.98 6.28
N LEU A 129 -23.86 1.92 6.00
CA LEU A 129 -24.35 0.61 5.54
C LEU A 129 -25.37 -0.02 6.52
N PHE A 130 -25.26 0.25 7.82
CA PHE A 130 -26.15 -0.30 8.84
C PHE A 130 -27.39 0.57 9.09
N ASP A 131 -27.32 1.86 8.73
CA ASP A 131 -28.37 2.83 9.03
C ASP A 131 -29.24 3.21 7.80
N ILE A 132 -28.90 2.69 6.61
CA ILE A 132 -29.51 3.18 5.37
C ILE A 132 -30.82 2.47 5.05
N GLY A 133 -31.92 3.25 5.15
CA GLY A 133 -33.17 2.98 4.46
C GLY A 133 -33.21 3.44 3.00
N ASP A 134 -32.21 4.19 2.51
CA ASP A 134 -32.15 4.76 1.15
C ASP A 134 -30.98 4.21 0.33
N LEU A 135 -31.26 3.18 -0.48
CA LEU A 135 -30.30 2.52 -1.36
C LEU A 135 -29.72 3.47 -2.45
N LYS A 136 -30.47 4.50 -2.87
CA LYS A 136 -29.97 5.46 -3.87
C LYS A 136 -28.86 6.33 -3.29
N ARG A 137 -29.07 6.81 -2.06
CA ARG A 137 -28.05 7.59 -1.33
C ARG A 137 -26.80 6.74 -1.13
N LEU A 138 -26.95 5.49 -0.71
CA LEU A 138 -25.84 4.55 -0.55
C LEU A 138 -25.05 4.38 -1.86
N GLY A 139 -25.75 4.21 -2.98
CA GLY A 139 -25.12 4.10 -4.30
C GLY A 139 -24.20 5.29 -4.62
N VAL A 140 -24.67 6.52 -4.37
CA VAL A 140 -23.87 7.74 -4.56
C VAL A 140 -22.63 7.76 -3.66
N GLU A 141 -22.80 7.40 -2.39
CA GLU A 141 -21.66 7.38 -1.44
C GLU A 141 -20.62 6.32 -1.79
N LEU A 142 -21.03 5.17 -2.32
CA LEU A 142 -20.12 4.14 -2.82
C LEU A 142 -19.39 4.59 -4.08
N ASP A 143 -20.02 5.36 -4.98
CA ASP A 143 -19.38 5.91 -6.17
C ASP A 143 -18.33 7.00 -5.79
N GLU A 144 -18.65 7.87 -4.83
CA GLU A 144 -17.69 8.84 -4.29
C GLU A 144 -16.52 8.14 -3.60
N TYR A 145 -16.81 7.07 -2.84
CA TYR A 145 -15.79 6.26 -2.21
C TYR A 145 -14.84 5.62 -3.24
N ALA A 146 -15.39 5.02 -4.28
CA ALA A 146 -14.61 4.39 -5.35
C ALA A 146 -13.71 5.40 -6.07
N ALA A 147 -14.22 6.62 -6.33
CA ALA A 147 -13.42 7.70 -6.92
C ALA A 147 -12.25 8.09 -6.02
N LEU A 148 -12.50 8.28 -4.73
CA LEU A 148 -11.46 8.62 -3.75
C LEU A 148 -10.43 7.49 -3.60
N ALA A 149 -10.87 6.23 -3.64
CA ALA A 149 -10.00 5.06 -3.60
C ALA A 149 -9.07 5.01 -4.82
N GLU A 150 -9.59 5.26 -6.01
CA GLU A 150 -8.81 5.27 -7.25
C GLU A 150 -7.74 6.38 -7.24
N GLU A 151 -8.11 7.60 -6.83
CA GLU A 151 -7.16 8.71 -6.67
C GLU A 151 -6.06 8.38 -5.63
N THR A 152 -6.45 7.75 -4.51
CA THR A 152 -5.51 7.33 -3.47
C THR A 152 -4.55 6.27 -4.00
N MET A 153 -5.05 5.31 -4.78
CA MET A 153 -4.24 4.25 -5.37
C MET A 153 -3.19 4.81 -6.33
N VAL A 154 -3.57 5.75 -7.22
CA VAL A 154 -2.64 6.40 -8.16
C VAL A 154 -1.50 7.11 -7.43
N LEU A 155 -1.79 7.80 -6.34
CA LEU A 155 -0.76 8.47 -5.53
C LEU A 155 0.17 7.45 -4.86
N LEU A 156 -0.37 6.36 -4.34
CA LEU A 156 0.44 5.31 -3.72
C LEU A 156 1.32 4.59 -4.74
N GLU A 157 0.82 4.30 -5.95
CA GLU A 157 1.60 3.69 -7.03
C GLU A 157 2.79 4.58 -7.41
N LYS A 158 2.55 5.88 -7.61
CA LYS A 158 3.61 6.84 -7.90
C LYS A 158 4.67 6.93 -6.78
N TYR A 159 4.23 6.87 -5.53
CA TYR A 159 5.14 6.89 -4.38
C TYR A 159 5.95 5.61 -4.28
N ASP A 160 5.33 4.45 -4.47
CA ASP A 160 5.97 3.13 -4.47
C ASP A 160 7.07 3.04 -5.55
N GLU A 161 6.80 3.54 -6.76
CA GLU A 161 7.79 3.64 -7.84
C GLU A 161 9.04 4.41 -7.40
N ARG A 162 8.86 5.58 -6.74
CA ARG A 162 9.98 6.38 -6.22
C ARG A 162 10.76 5.66 -5.13
N VAL A 163 10.07 5.02 -4.18
CA VAL A 163 10.73 4.22 -3.13
C VAL A 163 11.54 3.09 -3.76
N CYS A 164 11.01 2.44 -4.78
CA CYS A 164 11.70 1.39 -5.52
C CYS A 164 12.93 1.93 -6.29
N ASP A 165 12.84 3.12 -6.89
CA ASP A 165 13.95 3.74 -7.62
C ASP A 165 15.07 4.13 -6.67
N ASP A 166 14.75 4.76 -5.54
CA ASP A 166 15.72 5.07 -4.48
C ASP A 166 16.41 3.81 -3.95
N PHE A 167 15.65 2.73 -3.82
CA PHE A 167 16.18 1.44 -3.39
C PHE A 167 17.15 0.84 -4.43
N ARG A 168 16.81 0.84 -5.71
CA ARG A 168 17.68 0.38 -6.81
C ARG A 168 18.98 1.20 -6.88
N GLU A 169 18.88 2.52 -6.66
CA GLU A 169 20.07 3.38 -6.59
C GLU A 169 20.98 3.02 -5.42
N LEU A 170 20.39 2.71 -4.25
CA LEU A 170 21.16 2.25 -3.11
C LEU A 170 21.83 0.90 -3.39
N GLU A 171 21.10 -0.08 -3.98
CA GLU A 171 21.67 -1.38 -4.37
C GLU A 171 22.89 -1.23 -5.27
N ARG A 172 22.82 -0.32 -6.27
CA ARG A 172 23.97 0.00 -7.15
C ARG A 172 25.16 0.54 -6.36
N ARG A 173 24.95 1.48 -5.45
CA ARG A 173 26.01 2.09 -4.65
C ARG A 173 26.74 1.12 -3.73
N ILE A 174 26.02 0.16 -3.15
CA ILE A 174 26.61 -0.85 -2.26
C ILE A 174 27.10 -2.11 -2.99
N GLY A 175 26.98 -2.14 -4.32
CA GLY A 175 27.50 -3.22 -5.16
C GLY A 175 26.72 -4.52 -5.12
N LEU A 176 25.47 -4.50 -4.63
CA LEU A 176 24.59 -5.68 -4.59
C LEU A 176 24.10 -6.13 -5.98
N GLU A 177 24.24 -5.30 -7.03
CA GLU A 177 23.89 -5.67 -8.42
C GLU A 177 24.68 -6.89 -8.94
N LYS A 178 25.84 -7.19 -8.34
CA LYS A 178 26.68 -8.32 -8.76
C LYS A 178 26.08 -9.69 -8.36
N PHE A 179 25.03 -9.69 -7.58
CA PHE A 179 24.39 -10.91 -7.03
C PHE A 179 22.97 -11.14 -7.56
N GLN A 180 22.52 -10.34 -8.54
CA GLN A 180 21.29 -10.55 -9.30
C GLN A 180 21.55 -11.32 -10.58
#